data_dcd6f2c1796405481e9a52d89d4a9ad1
#
_entry.id   dcd6f2c1796405481e9a52d89d4a9ad1
#
_cell.length_a   1.000
_cell.length_b   1.000
_cell.length_c   1.000
_cell.angle_alpha   90.00
_cell.angle_beta   90.00
_cell.angle_gamma   90.00
#
_symmetry.space_group_name_H-M   'P 1'
#
loop_
_entity.id
_entity.type
_entity.pdbx_description
1 polymer ?
#
loop_
_entity_poly.entity_id
_entity_poly.type
_entity_poly.pdbx_seq_one_letter_code
_entity_poly.pdbx_strand_id
1 'polypeptide(L)'
;MGGEGFTILHASDFQLDVPLGGLRWIPESIEAEVLGAPEVAAQRVFDFALQHQVDLLALTGNLLCPTNSSARSLSFLEEQFTRMHEHGIPVVWATGSIDPLENWPTSMTWPESTIRFDRGSVGRRVMTLGGIDVEVLGCGGDAAGNIHPEWFDGLSRGERQLVIGGGTVDSFKRLDASDLWVLGGRNYAEH
;
A
#
# COMPACT_ATOMS: atom_id res chain seq x y z
N MET A 1 -15.73 18.81 -22.69
CA MET A 1 -16.24 18.59 -21.32
C MET A 1 -15.30 17.57 -20.68
N GLY A 2 -14.31 18.02 -19.90
CA GLY A 2 -13.47 17.13 -19.12
C GLY A 2 -14.37 16.51 -18.04
N GLY A 3 -14.47 15.19 -18.00
CA GLY A 3 -15.21 14.52 -16.95
C GLY A 3 -14.50 14.83 -15.60
N GLU A 4 -15.28 15.19 -14.58
CA GLU A 4 -14.78 15.25 -13.21
C GLU A 4 -14.35 13.84 -12.82
N GLY A 5 -13.06 13.64 -12.62
CA GLY A 5 -12.48 12.35 -12.27
C GLY A 5 -11.10 12.53 -11.69
N PHE A 6 -10.61 11.52 -11.01
CA PHE A 6 -9.26 11.45 -10.48
C PHE A 6 -8.61 10.11 -10.83
N THR A 7 -7.29 10.08 -10.84
CA THR A 7 -6.51 8.90 -11.20
C THR A 7 -5.85 8.31 -9.96
N ILE A 8 -6.07 7.01 -9.72
CA ILE A 8 -5.42 6.27 -8.65
C ILE A 8 -4.44 5.26 -9.25
N LEU A 9 -3.20 5.25 -8.76
CA LEU A 9 -2.29 4.15 -8.98
C LEU A 9 -2.32 3.23 -7.76
N HIS A 10 -2.58 1.95 -7.97
CA HIS A 10 -2.56 0.95 -6.91
C HIS A 10 -1.37 0.02 -7.07
N ALA A 11 -0.68 -0.25 -5.97
CA ALA A 11 0.37 -1.27 -5.90
C ALA A 11 0.37 -1.96 -4.53
N SER A 12 0.89 -3.20 -4.51
CA SER A 12 1.03 -4.00 -3.28
C SER A 12 2.25 -4.92 -3.38
N ASP A 13 2.61 -5.53 -2.27
CA ASP A 13 3.56 -6.64 -2.23
C ASP A 13 4.93 -6.32 -2.84
N PHE A 14 5.51 -5.17 -2.52
CA PHE A 14 6.89 -4.87 -2.93
C PHE A 14 7.88 -5.87 -2.35
N GLN A 15 7.63 -6.32 -1.13
CA GLN A 15 8.41 -7.35 -0.42
C GLN A 15 9.92 -7.09 -0.50
N LEU A 16 10.32 -5.83 -0.28
CA LEU A 16 11.73 -5.45 -0.27
C LEU A 16 12.49 -6.26 0.78
N ASP A 17 13.69 -6.70 0.43
CA ASP A 17 14.54 -7.60 1.24
C ASP A 17 13.98 -9.01 1.48
N VAL A 18 12.84 -9.36 0.89
CA VAL A 18 12.34 -10.73 0.96
C VAL A 18 13.03 -11.56 -0.13
N PRO A 19 13.71 -12.66 0.23
CA PRO A 19 14.32 -13.52 -0.78
C PRO A 19 13.28 -14.03 -1.77
N LEU A 20 13.61 -14.00 -3.06
CA LEU A 20 12.75 -14.57 -4.09
C LEU A 20 12.64 -16.08 -3.86
N GLY A 21 11.45 -16.55 -3.51
CA GLY A 21 11.18 -17.96 -3.28
C GLY A 21 11.29 -18.80 -4.55
N GLY A 22 11.53 -20.11 -4.38
CA GLY A 22 11.58 -21.05 -5.49
C GLY A 22 12.90 -21.10 -6.28
N LEU A 23 13.84 -20.20 -6.03
CA LEU A 23 15.15 -20.20 -6.66
C LEU A 23 16.11 -21.05 -5.81
N ARG A 24 16.42 -22.27 -6.26
CA ARG A 24 17.36 -23.16 -5.58
C ARG A 24 18.82 -22.72 -5.77
N TRP A 25 19.10 -22.05 -6.87
CA TRP A 25 20.42 -21.56 -7.23
C TRP A 25 20.28 -20.39 -8.22
N ILE A 26 21.07 -19.37 -8.00
CA ILE A 26 21.15 -18.19 -8.87
C ILE A 26 22.57 -18.15 -9.43
N PRO A 27 22.77 -18.10 -10.76
CA PRO A 27 24.08 -17.87 -11.32
C PRO A 27 24.69 -16.57 -10.80
N GLU A 28 25.96 -16.60 -10.42
CA GLU A 28 26.69 -15.43 -9.91
C GLU A 28 26.61 -14.23 -10.88
N SER A 29 26.55 -14.50 -12.18
CA SER A 29 26.46 -13.47 -13.23
C SER A 29 25.18 -12.64 -13.21
N ILE A 30 24.10 -13.12 -12.58
CA ILE A 30 22.79 -12.43 -12.49
C ILE A 30 22.32 -12.25 -11.06
N GLU A 31 23.11 -12.68 -10.07
CA GLU A 31 22.71 -12.65 -8.66
C GLU A 31 22.34 -11.22 -8.20
N ALA A 32 23.17 -10.25 -8.52
CA ALA A 32 22.94 -8.85 -8.16
C ALA A 32 21.63 -8.29 -8.79
N GLU A 33 21.33 -8.68 -10.03
CA GLU A 33 20.11 -8.27 -10.73
C GLU A 33 18.87 -8.89 -10.08
N VAL A 34 18.95 -10.18 -9.74
CA VAL A 34 17.85 -10.91 -9.11
C VAL A 34 17.57 -10.35 -7.71
N LEU A 35 18.61 -10.13 -6.90
CA LEU A 35 18.46 -9.57 -5.55
C LEU A 35 17.98 -8.11 -5.57
N GLY A 36 18.34 -7.34 -6.58
CA GLY A 36 17.88 -5.94 -6.75
C GLY A 36 16.51 -5.79 -7.40
N ALA A 37 15.96 -6.85 -8.00
CA ALA A 37 14.73 -6.77 -8.78
C ALA A 37 13.50 -6.20 -8.01
N PRO A 38 13.26 -6.54 -6.73
CA PRO A 38 12.15 -5.95 -5.98
C PRO A 38 12.26 -4.43 -5.84
N GLU A 39 13.45 -3.91 -5.52
CA GLU A 39 13.70 -2.46 -5.40
C GLU A 39 13.48 -1.76 -6.75
N VAL A 40 13.99 -2.35 -7.85
CA VAL A 40 13.78 -1.81 -9.20
C VAL A 40 12.30 -1.82 -9.59
N ALA A 41 11.56 -2.86 -9.22
CA ALA A 41 10.13 -2.94 -9.49
C ALA A 41 9.36 -1.87 -8.70
N ALA A 42 9.65 -1.72 -7.41
CA ALA A 42 9.06 -0.67 -6.58
C ALA A 42 9.38 0.73 -7.11
N GLN A 43 10.65 0.97 -7.49
CA GLN A 43 11.07 2.25 -8.08
C GLN A 43 10.23 2.60 -9.31
N ARG A 44 9.96 1.64 -10.19
CA ARG A 44 9.12 1.86 -11.38
C ARG A 44 7.69 2.26 -11.05
N VAL A 45 7.13 1.78 -9.95
CA VAL A 45 5.79 2.19 -9.49
C VAL A 45 5.79 3.66 -9.11
N PHE A 46 6.76 4.11 -8.33
CA PHE A 46 6.88 5.53 -7.94
C PHE A 46 7.17 6.43 -9.16
N ASP A 47 8.06 6.00 -10.04
CA ASP A 47 8.36 6.74 -11.27
C ASP A 47 7.14 6.84 -12.19
N PHE A 48 6.33 5.78 -12.28
CA PHE A 48 5.08 5.80 -13.03
C PHE A 48 4.07 6.79 -12.43
N ALA A 49 3.93 6.81 -11.08
CA ALA A 49 3.06 7.76 -10.40
C ALA A 49 3.44 9.21 -10.74
N LEU A 50 4.73 9.52 -10.70
CA LEU A 50 5.24 10.85 -11.05
C LEU A 50 5.04 11.19 -12.53
N GLN A 51 5.38 10.26 -13.42
CA GLN A 51 5.27 10.48 -14.87
C GLN A 51 3.83 10.74 -15.29
N HIS A 52 2.87 10.06 -14.68
CA HIS A 52 1.45 10.17 -14.99
C HIS A 52 0.70 11.17 -14.11
N GLN A 53 1.39 11.80 -13.14
CA GLN A 53 0.82 12.80 -12.23
C GLN A 53 -0.50 12.31 -11.63
N VAL A 54 -0.48 11.09 -11.06
CA VAL A 54 -1.67 10.50 -10.46
C VAL A 54 -2.14 11.32 -9.26
N ASP A 55 -3.44 11.36 -9.01
CA ASP A 55 -4.02 12.09 -7.89
C ASP A 55 -3.83 11.38 -6.54
N LEU A 56 -3.57 10.07 -6.58
CA LEU A 56 -3.35 9.25 -5.40
C LEU A 56 -2.49 8.02 -5.73
N LEU A 57 -1.51 7.73 -4.88
CA LEU A 57 -0.83 6.43 -4.83
C LEU A 57 -1.40 5.63 -3.65
N ALA A 58 -2.08 4.51 -3.95
CA ALA A 58 -2.62 3.59 -2.97
C ALA A 58 -1.71 2.37 -2.82
N LEU A 59 -1.18 2.14 -1.62
CA LEU A 59 -0.34 0.99 -1.30
C LEU A 59 -1.09 0.06 -0.33
N THR A 60 -1.16 -1.22 -0.66
CA THR A 60 -1.94 -2.19 0.12
C THR A 60 -1.09 -3.32 0.66
N GLY A 61 -0.16 -2.93 1.55
CA GLY A 61 0.60 -3.83 2.41
C GLY A 61 1.77 -4.57 1.79
N ASN A 62 2.50 -5.22 2.70
CA ASN A 62 3.66 -6.05 2.40
C ASN A 62 4.77 -5.31 1.63
N LEU A 63 5.05 -4.06 2.02
CA LEU A 63 6.10 -3.26 1.39
C LEU A 63 7.48 -3.84 1.72
N LEU A 64 7.71 -4.13 3.00
CA LEU A 64 8.89 -4.84 3.52
C LEU A 64 8.57 -5.38 4.92
N CYS A 65 9.45 -6.23 5.47
CA CYS A 65 9.36 -6.67 6.86
C CYS A 65 10.26 -5.78 7.73
N PRO A 66 9.73 -4.74 8.46
CA PRO A 66 10.58 -3.73 9.10
C PRO A 66 11.58 -4.30 10.11
N THR A 67 11.23 -5.40 10.77
CA THR A 67 12.08 -6.06 11.76
C THR A 67 13.26 -6.85 11.16
N ASN A 68 13.22 -7.08 9.85
CA ASN A 68 14.24 -7.88 9.14
C ASN A 68 14.79 -7.19 7.88
N SER A 69 14.47 -5.91 7.70
CA SER A 69 14.89 -5.16 6.51
C SER A 69 16.22 -4.47 6.70
N SER A 70 16.91 -4.26 5.59
CA SER A 70 18.14 -3.49 5.55
C SER A 70 17.85 -2.00 5.76
N ALA A 71 18.84 -1.27 6.31
CA ALA A 71 18.74 0.18 6.39
C ALA A 71 18.59 0.82 5.00
N ARG A 72 19.11 0.19 3.96
CA ARG A 72 19.00 0.63 2.56
C ARG A 72 17.54 0.64 2.11
N SER A 73 16.80 -0.46 2.34
CA SER A 73 15.41 -0.57 1.90
C SER A 73 14.47 0.35 2.69
N LEU A 74 14.77 0.57 3.99
CA LEU A 74 14.06 1.58 4.79
C LEU A 74 14.30 2.99 4.22
N SER A 75 15.56 3.36 3.96
CA SER A 75 15.88 4.67 3.37
C SER A 75 15.31 4.84 1.96
N PHE A 76 15.30 3.77 1.16
CA PHE A 76 14.67 3.78 -0.14
C PHE A 76 13.18 4.16 -0.05
N LEU A 77 12.41 3.52 0.84
CA LEU A 77 11.00 3.85 1.01
C LEU A 77 10.81 5.29 1.52
N GLU A 78 11.57 5.72 2.52
CA GLU A 78 11.51 7.09 3.05
C GLU A 78 11.76 8.13 1.94
N GLU A 79 12.75 7.88 1.08
CA GLU A 79 13.04 8.72 -0.08
C GLU A 79 11.88 8.73 -1.09
N GLN A 80 11.32 7.57 -1.42
CA GLN A 80 10.21 7.51 -2.38
C GLN A 80 8.95 8.21 -1.84
N PHE A 81 8.59 8.04 -0.57
CA PHE A 81 7.47 8.76 0.04
C PHE A 81 7.71 10.28 0.06
N THR A 82 8.94 10.70 0.32
CA THR A 82 9.34 12.12 0.26
C THR A 82 9.19 12.66 -1.16
N ARG A 83 9.64 11.92 -2.18
CA ARG A 83 9.48 12.30 -3.60
C ARG A 83 8.00 12.47 -3.98
N MET A 84 7.12 11.58 -3.52
CA MET A 84 5.67 11.73 -3.76
C MET A 84 5.14 13.02 -3.14
N HIS A 85 5.51 13.29 -1.88
CA HIS A 85 5.11 14.50 -1.18
C HIS A 85 5.57 15.78 -1.89
N GLU A 86 6.83 15.85 -2.31
CA GLU A 86 7.41 16.98 -3.02
C GLU A 86 6.72 17.30 -4.36
N HIS A 87 6.12 16.26 -4.98
CA HIS A 87 5.36 16.41 -6.22
C HIS A 87 3.84 16.52 -6.00
N GLY A 88 3.40 16.65 -4.73
CA GLY A 88 1.99 16.83 -4.40
C GLY A 88 1.13 15.57 -4.59
N ILE A 89 1.73 14.39 -4.71
CA ILE A 89 1.03 13.12 -4.81
C ILE A 89 0.87 12.52 -3.41
N PRO A 90 -0.34 12.51 -2.84
CA PRO A 90 -0.57 11.85 -1.57
C PRO A 90 -0.41 10.34 -1.69
N VAL A 91 0.09 9.73 -0.61
CA VAL A 91 0.20 8.28 -0.49
C VAL A 91 -0.76 7.82 0.60
N VAL A 92 -1.64 6.90 0.26
CA VAL A 92 -2.45 6.19 1.24
C VAL A 92 -1.95 4.75 1.32
N TRP A 93 -1.57 4.34 2.51
CA TRP A 93 -1.00 3.02 2.75
C TRP A 93 -1.78 2.28 3.84
N ALA A 94 -2.34 1.12 3.47
CA ALA A 94 -2.90 0.15 4.40
C ALA A 94 -1.86 -0.95 4.63
N THR A 95 -1.50 -1.20 5.90
CA THR A 95 -0.48 -2.20 6.24
C THR A 95 -0.91 -3.62 5.90
N GLY A 96 0.04 -4.47 5.55
CA GLY A 96 -0.18 -5.90 5.36
C GLY A 96 0.18 -6.71 6.61
N SER A 97 0.30 -8.02 6.44
CA SER A 97 0.62 -8.94 7.54
C SER A 97 2.08 -8.83 8.01
N ILE A 98 3.01 -8.43 7.13
CA ILE A 98 4.44 -8.36 7.45
C ILE A 98 4.92 -6.97 7.86
N ASP A 99 4.15 -5.92 7.60
CA ASP A 99 4.55 -4.52 7.78
C ASP A 99 3.61 -3.69 8.69
N PRO A 100 3.12 -4.24 9.84
CA PRO A 100 2.28 -3.48 10.75
C PRO A 100 3.05 -2.27 11.30
N LEU A 101 2.33 -1.15 11.56
CA LEU A 101 2.95 0.13 11.93
C LEU A 101 3.83 0.04 13.18
N GLU A 102 3.48 -0.81 14.12
CA GLU A 102 4.22 -1.00 15.38
C GLU A 102 5.66 -1.53 15.19
N ASN A 103 5.93 -2.17 14.04
CA ASN A 103 7.24 -2.75 13.74
C ASN A 103 8.20 -1.77 13.03
N TRP A 104 7.71 -0.60 12.62
CA TRP A 104 8.55 0.38 11.92
C TRP A 104 9.43 1.16 12.89
N PRO A 105 10.68 1.47 12.49
CA PRO A 105 11.58 2.25 13.33
C PRO A 105 10.98 3.64 13.65
N THR A 106 11.08 4.05 14.91
CA THR A 106 10.62 5.38 15.35
C THR A 106 11.44 6.52 14.76
N SER A 107 12.63 6.22 14.26
CA SER A 107 13.49 7.18 13.55
C SER A 107 13.06 7.46 12.12
N MET A 108 12.20 6.61 11.57
CA MET A 108 11.69 6.82 10.20
C MET A 108 10.68 7.95 10.17
N THR A 109 10.89 8.89 9.26
CA THR A 109 10.00 10.05 9.09
C THR A 109 9.04 9.81 7.94
N TRP A 110 7.82 10.24 8.13
CA TRP A 110 6.77 10.12 7.15
C TRP A 110 6.27 11.51 6.75
N PRO A 111 6.22 11.82 5.46
CA PRO A 111 5.60 13.07 5.00
C PRO A 111 4.15 13.18 5.48
N GLU A 112 3.69 14.42 5.72
CA GLU A 112 2.31 14.67 6.16
C GLU A 112 1.23 14.24 5.17
N SER A 113 1.58 14.17 3.88
CA SER A 113 0.72 13.66 2.81
C SER A 113 0.60 12.12 2.83
N THR A 114 1.33 11.42 3.70
CA THR A 114 1.26 9.98 3.85
C THR A 114 0.22 9.59 4.89
N ILE A 115 -0.91 9.06 4.44
CA ILE A 115 -1.96 8.53 5.31
C ILE A 115 -1.74 7.04 5.50
N ARG A 116 -1.68 6.60 6.75
CA ARG A 116 -1.40 5.21 7.10
C ARG A 116 -2.57 4.61 7.86
N PHE A 117 -2.99 3.43 7.44
CA PHE A 117 -4.01 2.64 8.10
C PHE A 117 -3.38 1.35 8.63
N ASP A 118 -3.48 1.16 9.92
CA ASP A 118 -2.94 0.00 10.60
C ASP A 118 -3.96 -1.15 10.67
N ARG A 119 -3.49 -2.29 11.15
CA ARG A 119 -4.29 -3.48 11.32
C ARG A 119 -5.32 -3.36 12.45
N GLY A 120 -6.42 -4.11 12.32
CA GLY A 120 -7.39 -4.32 13.40
C GLY A 120 -8.39 -3.18 13.60
N SER A 121 -8.32 -2.10 12.83
CA SER A 121 -9.30 -1.01 12.91
C SER A 121 -9.43 -0.26 11.59
N VAL A 122 -10.65 0.15 11.27
CA VAL A 122 -10.91 0.99 10.10
C VAL A 122 -10.64 2.45 10.45
N GLY A 123 -9.67 3.03 9.75
CA GLY A 123 -9.45 4.47 9.78
C GLY A 123 -10.26 5.19 8.70
N ARG A 124 -10.53 6.48 8.92
CA ARG A 124 -11.29 7.33 8.02
C ARG A 124 -10.54 8.64 7.77
N ARG A 125 -10.46 9.06 6.53
CA ARG A 125 -9.92 10.35 6.11
C ARG A 125 -10.75 10.91 4.97
N VAL A 126 -10.86 12.24 4.92
CA VAL A 126 -11.39 12.94 3.75
C VAL A 126 -10.23 13.64 3.07
N MET A 127 -10.13 13.52 1.75
CA MET A 127 -9.11 14.17 0.96
C MET A 127 -9.69 14.66 -0.37
N THR A 128 -9.12 15.70 -0.93
CA THR A 128 -9.51 16.23 -2.23
C THR A 128 -8.63 15.63 -3.31
N LEU A 129 -9.19 14.86 -4.23
CA LEU A 129 -8.51 14.22 -5.36
C LEU A 129 -9.08 14.77 -6.66
N GLY A 130 -8.24 15.32 -7.53
CA GLY A 130 -8.69 15.91 -8.80
C GLY A 130 -9.79 17.00 -8.62
N GLY A 131 -9.78 17.71 -7.49
CA GLY A 131 -10.82 18.70 -7.14
C GLY A 131 -12.10 18.11 -6.55
N ILE A 132 -12.13 16.82 -6.27
CA ILE A 132 -13.29 16.09 -5.75
C ILE A 132 -13.00 15.63 -4.32
N ASP A 133 -13.92 15.89 -3.39
CA ASP A 133 -13.80 15.36 -2.04
C ASP A 133 -14.17 13.87 -2.02
N VAL A 134 -13.23 13.06 -1.56
CA VAL A 134 -13.32 11.60 -1.47
C VAL A 134 -13.11 11.19 -0.03
N GLU A 135 -14.01 10.38 0.49
CA GLU A 135 -13.84 9.73 1.77
C GLU A 135 -13.03 8.43 1.58
N VAL A 136 -11.89 8.37 2.24
CA VAL A 136 -11.02 7.18 2.22
C VAL A 136 -11.19 6.43 3.53
N LEU A 137 -11.65 5.21 3.44
CA LEU A 137 -11.66 4.22 4.52
C LEU A 137 -10.50 3.26 4.31
N GLY A 138 -9.78 2.94 5.37
CA GLY A 138 -8.66 2.01 5.23
C GLY A 138 -8.41 1.18 6.48
N CYS A 139 -7.90 -0.03 6.29
CA CYS A 139 -7.42 -0.89 7.35
C CYS A 139 -6.34 -1.85 6.84
N GLY A 140 -5.41 -2.21 7.71
CA GLY A 140 -4.59 -3.40 7.54
C GLY A 140 -5.35 -4.64 7.99
N GLY A 141 -4.98 -5.81 7.45
CA GLY A 141 -5.51 -7.10 7.92
C GLY A 141 -5.13 -7.40 9.37
N ASP A 142 -5.80 -8.34 9.99
CA ASP A 142 -5.44 -8.87 11.30
C ASP A 142 -4.05 -9.55 11.29
N ALA A 143 -3.64 -10.17 12.39
CA ALA A 143 -2.35 -10.84 12.49
C ALA A 143 -2.20 -12.03 11.48
N ALA A 144 -3.31 -12.57 10.97
CA ALA A 144 -3.33 -13.58 9.92
C ALA A 144 -3.45 -12.98 8.52
N GLY A 145 -3.54 -11.64 8.41
CA GLY A 145 -3.69 -10.92 7.15
C GLY A 145 -5.12 -10.89 6.63
N ASN A 146 -6.13 -11.15 7.45
CA ASN A 146 -7.53 -11.13 7.03
C ASN A 146 -8.16 -9.77 7.33
N ILE A 147 -8.95 -9.27 6.39
CA ILE A 147 -9.84 -8.13 6.57
C ILE A 147 -11.24 -8.66 6.80
N HIS A 148 -11.85 -8.22 7.88
CA HIS A 148 -13.19 -8.63 8.27
C HIS A 148 -14.21 -7.59 7.81
N PRO A 149 -15.13 -7.95 6.90
CA PRO A 149 -16.13 -7.00 6.36
C PRO A 149 -16.98 -6.32 7.45
N GLU A 150 -17.20 -6.99 8.58
CA GLU A 150 -17.92 -6.45 9.74
C GLU A 150 -17.24 -5.24 10.39
N TRP A 151 -15.93 -5.03 10.15
CA TRP A 151 -15.25 -3.81 10.63
C TRP A 151 -15.77 -2.54 9.97
N PHE A 152 -16.41 -2.67 8.82
CA PHE A 152 -17.00 -1.57 8.06
C PHE A 152 -18.49 -1.40 8.36
N ASP A 153 -19.11 -2.29 9.17
CA ASP A 153 -20.52 -2.20 9.54
C ASP A 153 -20.80 -0.93 10.36
N GLY A 154 -21.86 -0.20 9.99
CA GLY A 154 -22.28 1.02 10.68
C GLY A 154 -21.49 2.27 10.34
N LEU A 155 -20.47 2.18 9.45
CA LEU A 155 -19.83 3.38 8.91
C LEU A 155 -20.82 4.07 7.96
N SER A 156 -21.01 5.38 8.16
CA SER A 156 -21.85 6.17 7.26
C SER A 156 -21.19 6.20 5.87
N ARG A 157 -22.02 6.07 4.84
CA ARG A 157 -21.53 6.15 3.46
C ARG A 157 -21.44 7.60 3.03
N GLY A 158 -20.28 8.00 2.53
CA GLY A 158 -20.09 9.24 1.80
C GLY A 158 -20.67 9.13 0.38
N GLU A 159 -20.86 10.27 -0.28
CA GLU A 159 -21.29 10.28 -1.70
C GLU A 159 -20.23 9.65 -2.62
N ARG A 160 -18.95 9.75 -2.26
CA ARG A 160 -17.80 9.17 -2.97
C ARG A 160 -16.86 8.57 -1.95
N GLN A 161 -16.73 7.26 -2.03
CA GLN A 161 -15.95 6.51 -1.05
C GLN A 161 -14.94 5.60 -1.74
N LEU A 162 -13.72 5.61 -1.22
CA LEU A 162 -12.63 4.71 -1.59
C LEU A 162 -12.29 3.84 -0.39
N VAL A 163 -12.29 2.55 -0.54
CA VAL A 163 -11.90 1.61 0.51
C VAL A 163 -10.57 0.96 0.15
N ILE A 164 -9.59 1.06 1.06
CA ILE A 164 -8.23 0.54 0.87
C ILE A 164 -7.96 -0.49 1.96
N GLY A 165 -7.55 -1.70 1.56
CA GLY A 165 -7.29 -2.78 2.49
C GLY A 165 -5.98 -3.52 2.21
N GLY A 166 -5.13 -3.67 3.23
CA GLY A 166 -3.90 -4.45 3.18
C GLY A 166 -4.11 -5.85 3.75
N GLY A 167 -4.71 -6.75 2.98
CA GLY A 167 -5.00 -8.11 3.42
C GLY A 167 -5.94 -8.86 2.49
N THR A 168 -6.44 -9.99 2.98
CA THR A 168 -7.37 -10.87 2.27
C THR A 168 -8.78 -10.73 2.84
N VAL A 169 -9.79 -10.66 1.99
CA VAL A 169 -11.21 -10.70 2.37
C VAL A 169 -11.77 -12.07 2.02
N ASP A 170 -12.23 -12.81 3.02
CA ASP A 170 -12.75 -14.18 2.84
C ASP A 170 -14.10 -14.23 2.11
N SER A 171 -14.86 -13.12 2.09
CA SER A 171 -16.18 -13.09 1.47
C SER A 171 -16.54 -11.69 1.01
N PHE A 172 -16.60 -11.51 -0.31
CA PHE A 172 -17.08 -10.27 -0.95
C PHE A 172 -18.60 -10.09 -0.88
N LYS A 173 -19.35 -11.03 -0.30
CA LYS A 173 -20.82 -10.99 -0.29
C LYS A 173 -21.42 -9.82 0.50
N ARG A 174 -20.63 -9.15 1.34
CA ARG A 174 -21.05 -8.00 2.16
C ARG A 174 -20.52 -6.65 1.66
N LEU A 175 -19.64 -6.67 0.65
CA LEU A 175 -19.11 -5.45 0.08
C LEU A 175 -20.13 -4.88 -0.91
N ASP A 176 -20.52 -3.64 -0.71
CA ASP A 176 -21.44 -2.99 -1.63
C ASP A 176 -20.73 -2.65 -2.94
N ALA A 177 -21.38 -2.98 -4.07
CA ALA A 177 -20.85 -2.74 -5.40
C ALA A 177 -20.72 -1.24 -5.76
N SER A 178 -21.23 -0.34 -4.91
CA SER A 178 -21.12 1.12 -5.11
C SER A 178 -19.77 1.69 -4.66
N ASP A 179 -18.99 0.95 -3.86
CA ASP A 179 -17.73 1.42 -3.33
C ASP A 179 -16.57 0.92 -4.20
N LEU A 180 -15.55 1.76 -4.42
CA LEU A 180 -14.31 1.30 -5.03
C LEU A 180 -13.42 0.65 -3.96
N TRP A 181 -13.17 -0.64 -4.12
CA TRP A 181 -12.30 -1.42 -3.24
C TRP A 181 -10.94 -1.65 -3.88
N VAL A 182 -9.89 -1.34 -3.12
CA VAL A 182 -8.50 -1.55 -3.50
C VAL A 182 -7.87 -2.46 -2.46
N LEU A 183 -7.63 -3.72 -2.81
CA LEU A 183 -7.15 -4.75 -1.92
C LEU A 183 -5.85 -5.37 -2.43
N GLY A 184 -4.91 -5.63 -1.53
CA GLY A 184 -3.64 -6.29 -1.84
C GLY A 184 -2.93 -6.74 -0.57
N GLY A 185 -1.69 -7.23 -0.70
CA GLY A 185 -0.90 -7.65 0.44
C GLY A 185 -1.19 -9.08 0.88
N ARG A 186 -1.56 -9.96 -0.03
CA ARG A 186 -1.79 -11.37 0.26
C ARG A 186 -0.46 -12.12 0.32
N ASN A 187 -0.10 -12.62 1.51
CA ASN A 187 0.92 -13.64 1.61
C ASN A 187 0.34 -14.99 1.18
N TYR A 188 0.88 -15.57 0.11
CA TYR A 188 0.68 -16.98 -0.16
C TYR A 188 1.55 -17.74 0.84
N ALA A 189 0.93 -18.32 1.88
CA ALA A 189 1.61 -19.31 2.67
C ALA A 189 1.97 -20.47 1.73
N GLU A 190 3.26 -20.75 1.62
CA GLU A 190 3.73 -21.93 0.90
C GLU A 190 3.18 -23.19 1.59
N HIS A 191 2.51 -24.01 0.83
CA HIS A 191 2.20 -25.40 1.18
C HIS A 191 3.26 -26.32 0.57
#